data_0343f0fa9fb4e70deadc5366b239bae1
#
_entry.id   0343f0fa9fb4e70deadc5366b239bae1
#
_cell.length_a   1.000
_cell.length_b   1.000
_cell.length_c   1.000
_cell.angle_alpha   90.00
_cell.angle_beta   90.00
_cell.angle_gamma   90.00
#
_symmetry.space_group_name_H-M   'P 1'
#
loop_
_entity.id
_entity.type
_entity.pdbx_description
1 polymer ?
#
loop_
_entity_poly.entity_id
_entity_poly.type
_entity_poly.pdbx_seq_one_letter_code
_entity_poly.pdbx_strand_id
1 'polypeptide(L)'
;MATDTATVTRPRRPAPAPRRSFGTWFRQTGWRHFVGIAMLIFSAFPLLYVLSAALNPGGTLLTANGLFQTFSIDSFIRLFSLPQQPFAAWFVNSLVIGLATAAGTVFLGALAAYSFSRMRFTGRRFGLLSLLLVQMFPQLLAFVAIFLLMTTIADVFPAIGLNTQIGLIMVYLGGALGVNTYLMYGFFNTVPASIDEAAKIDGAGHARIFFTIILRLVAPILAVVGLLSFIATMNDFVLASVILVDPAKQTLAVGLYQFVSQETATNWSVFAAGAVLAAILPMALFLALQRYIVGGLTAGSVK
;
A
#
# COMPACT_ATOMS: atom_id res chain seq x y z
N MET A 1 -33.77 -42.37 -63.93
CA MET A 1 -34.03 -42.18 -62.52
C MET A 1 -32.80 -42.66 -61.77
N ALA A 2 -31.83 -41.81 -61.49
CA ALA A 2 -30.61 -42.20 -60.79
C ALA A 2 -30.71 -41.52 -59.38
N THR A 3 -30.75 -42.42 -58.36
CA THR A 3 -30.79 -42.00 -56.92
C THR A 3 -29.40 -41.76 -56.46
N ASP A 4 -29.13 -40.49 -56.21
CA ASP A 4 -27.87 -39.97 -55.65
C ASP A 4 -27.87 -40.27 -54.15
N THR A 5 -27.03 -41.22 -53.70
CA THR A 5 -26.84 -41.59 -52.31
C THR A 5 -25.74 -40.72 -51.75
N ALA A 6 -26.16 -39.63 -51.14
CA ALA A 6 -25.26 -38.73 -50.36
C ALA A 6 -24.64 -39.50 -49.19
N THR A 7 -23.33 -39.77 -49.25
CA THR A 7 -22.54 -40.34 -48.18
C THR A 7 -22.34 -39.30 -47.07
N VAL A 8 -23.05 -39.47 -45.97
CA VAL A 8 -22.86 -38.68 -44.74
C VAL A 8 -21.52 -39.02 -44.11
N THR A 9 -20.52 -38.19 -44.33
CA THR A 9 -19.20 -38.28 -43.65
C THR A 9 -19.36 -37.92 -42.18
N ARG A 10 -19.25 -38.90 -41.29
CA ARG A 10 -19.22 -38.69 -39.84
C ARG A 10 -18.00 -37.82 -39.48
N PRO A 11 -18.16 -36.78 -38.63
CA PRO A 11 -17.04 -35.98 -38.19
C PRO A 11 -16.02 -36.86 -37.43
N ARG A 12 -14.77 -36.85 -37.90
CA ARG A 12 -13.65 -37.52 -37.23
C ARG A 12 -13.53 -36.98 -35.81
N ARG A 13 -13.60 -37.87 -34.80
CA ARG A 13 -13.27 -37.52 -33.42
C ARG A 13 -11.85 -36.94 -33.40
N PRO A 14 -11.63 -35.78 -32.74
CA PRO A 14 -10.27 -35.23 -32.60
C PRO A 14 -9.37 -36.26 -31.93
N ALA A 15 -8.19 -36.46 -32.50
CA ALA A 15 -7.19 -37.37 -31.95
C ALA A 15 -6.84 -36.94 -30.51
N PRO A 16 -6.67 -37.89 -29.56
CA PRO A 16 -6.28 -37.55 -28.19
C PRO A 16 -4.97 -36.79 -28.23
N ALA A 17 -4.93 -35.65 -27.54
CA ALA A 17 -3.74 -34.80 -27.45
C ALA A 17 -2.55 -35.64 -26.96
N PRO A 18 -1.37 -35.54 -27.61
CA PRO A 18 -0.23 -36.37 -27.25
C PRO A 18 0.14 -36.08 -25.77
N ARG A 19 0.31 -37.18 -25.01
CA ARG A 19 0.75 -37.10 -23.60
C ARG A 19 2.11 -36.43 -23.60
N ARG A 20 2.20 -35.23 -23.02
CA ARG A 20 3.45 -34.48 -22.90
C ARG A 20 4.45 -35.32 -22.10
N SER A 21 5.64 -35.57 -22.66
CA SER A 21 6.75 -36.16 -21.92
C SER A 21 7.11 -35.33 -20.73
N PHE A 22 7.47 -35.93 -19.58
CA PHE A 22 7.88 -35.24 -18.37
C PHE A 22 8.99 -34.22 -18.64
N GLY A 23 9.98 -34.54 -19.49
CA GLY A 23 11.03 -33.62 -19.87
C GLY A 23 10.53 -32.39 -20.63
N THR A 24 9.54 -32.54 -21.51
CA THR A 24 8.93 -31.44 -22.25
C THR A 24 8.09 -30.57 -21.31
N TRP A 25 7.33 -31.18 -20.39
CA TRP A 25 6.58 -30.45 -19.38
C TRP A 25 7.51 -29.67 -18.45
N PHE A 26 8.59 -30.29 -17.96
CA PHE A 26 9.56 -29.62 -17.07
C PHE A 26 10.23 -28.42 -17.76
N ARG A 27 10.67 -28.56 -19.00
CA ARG A 27 11.29 -27.47 -19.78
C ARG A 27 10.33 -26.31 -20.05
N GLN A 28 9.04 -26.57 -20.25
CA GLN A 28 8.06 -25.54 -20.59
C GLN A 28 7.38 -24.92 -19.37
N THR A 29 7.13 -25.69 -18.32
CA THR A 29 6.27 -25.28 -17.22
C THR A 29 6.87 -25.63 -15.84
N GLY A 30 7.47 -26.82 -15.70
CA GLY A 30 7.92 -27.37 -14.41
C GLY A 30 8.96 -26.48 -13.70
N TRP A 31 9.95 -25.96 -14.43
CA TRP A 31 10.96 -25.06 -13.85
C TRP A 31 10.36 -23.77 -13.28
N ARG A 32 9.27 -23.26 -13.91
CA ARG A 32 8.55 -22.05 -13.41
C ARG A 32 7.88 -22.33 -12.08
N HIS A 33 7.30 -23.53 -11.91
CA HIS A 33 6.73 -23.94 -10.61
C HIS A 33 7.82 -24.10 -9.57
N PHE A 34 8.98 -24.70 -9.92
CA PHE A 34 10.10 -24.83 -9.02
C PHE A 34 10.60 -23.45 -8.52
N VAL A 35 10.82 -22.51 -9.45
CA VAL A 35 11.19 -21.14 -9.10
C VAL A 35 10.10 -20.46 -8.25
N GLY A 36 8.82 -20.64 -8.62
CA GLY A 36 7.70 -20.10 -7.86
C GLY A 36 7.64 -20.62 -6.42
N ILE A 37 7.83 -21.93 -6.23
CA ILE A 37 7.86 -22.56 -4.90
C ILE A 37 9.07 -22.07 -4.10
N ALA A 38 10.25 -22.01 -4.72
CA ALA A 38 11.46 -21.49 -4.06
C ALA A 38 11.27 -20.05 -3.59
N MET A 39 10.68 -19.19 -4.43
CA MET A 39 10.37 -17.80 -4.07
C MET A 39 9.28 -17.73 -2.99
N LEU A 40 8.28 -18.60 -3.01
CA LEU A 40 7.26 -18.68 -1.97
C LEU A 40 7.89 -19.04 -0.61
N ILE A 41 8.74 -20.05 -0.56
CA ILE A 41 9.44 -20.47 0.66
C ILE A 41 10.34 -19.33 1.17
N PHE A 42 11.11 -18.71 0.27
CA PHE A 42 11.98 -17.58 0.61
C PHE A 42 11.19 -16.40 1.20
N SER A 43 10.05 -16.04 0.58
CA SER A 43 9.21 -14.93 1.05
C SER A 43 8.42 -15.26 2.31
N ALA A 44 8.02 -16.53 2.50
CA ALA A 44 7.27 -16.97 3.67
C ALA A 44 8.16 -17.11 4.90
N PHE A 45 9.45 -17.41 4.73
CA PHE A 45 10.37 -17.68 5.84
C PHE A 45 10.43 -16.54 6.87
N PRO A 46 10.65 -15.27 6.50
CA PRO A 46 10.67 -14.17 7.48
C PRO A 46 9.34 -14.02 8.24
N LEU A 47 8.22 -14.24 7.57
CA LEU A 47 6.89 -14.15 8.19
C LEU A 47 6.68 -15.27 9.21
N LEU A 48 7.06 -16.50 8.83
CA LEU A 48 7.00 -17.64 9.73
C LEU A 48 7.93 -17.48 10.95
N TYR A 49 9.11 -16.87 10.74
CA TYR A 49 10.03 -16.56 11.82
C TYR A 49 9.42 -15.57 12.81
N VAL A 50 8.85 -14.45 12.33
CA VAL A 50 8.21 -13.45 13.19
C VAL A 50 7.02 -14.06 13.94
N LEU A 51 6.20 -14.88 13.26
CA LEU A 51 5.08 -15.58 13.88
C LEU A 51 5.56 -16.56 14.96
N SER A 52 6.62 -17.32 14.69
CA SER A 52 7.24 -18.23 15.64
C SER A 52 7.77 -17.48 16.88
N ALA A 53 8.44 -16.35 16.68
CA ALA A 53 8.94 -15.50 17.75
C ALA A 53 7.79 -14.91 18.60
N ALA A 54 6.68 -14.50 17.97
CA ALA A 54 5.48 -14.00 18.66
C ALA A 54 4.84 -15.05 19.57
N LEU A 55 4.92 -16.34 19.19
CA LEU A 55 4.35 -17.46 19.94
C LEU A 55 5.32 -18.04 21.00
N ASN A 56 6.54 -17.50 21.13
CA ASN A 56 7.53 -17.96 22.10
C ASN A 56 7.43 -17.14 23.40
N PRO A 57 7.05 -17.75 24.55
CA PRO A 57 6.93 -17.02 25.80
C PRO A 57 8.31 -16.60 26.33
N GLY A 58 8.50 -15.32 26.61
CA GLY A 58 9.72 -14.79 27.21
C GLY A 58 10.95 -14.83 26.31
N GLY A 59 10.75 -14.94 24.98
CA GLY A 59 11.83 -15.00 24.00
C GLY A 59 12.61 -13.69 23.93
N THR A 60 13.91 -13.78 24.21
CA THR A 60 14.89 -12.77 23.82
C THR A 60 15.31 -13.01 22.38
N LEU A 61 16.03 -12.06 21.77
CA LEU A 61 16.60 -12.22 20.43
C LEU A 61 17.46 -13.51 20.33
N LEU A 62 18.17 -13.88 21.40
CA LEU A 62 19.06 -15.05 21.45
C LEU A 62 18.29 -16.38 21.61
N THR A 63 17.17 -16.38 22.31
CA THR A 63 16.36 -17.60 22.57
C THR A 63 15.30 -17.86 21.49
N ALA A 64 15.03 -16.91 20.61
CA ALA A 64 14.08 -17.04 19.52
C ALA A 64 14.61 -17.84 18.30
N ASN A 65 15.82 -18.44 18.39
CA ASN A 65 16.49 -19.09 17.27
C ASN A 65 15.85 -20.41 16.78
N GLY A 66 14.94 -21.01 17.56
CA GLY A 66 14.23 -22.23 17.15
C GLY A 66 12.83 -21.93 16.65
N LEU A 67 12.50 -22.38 15.42
CA LEU A 67 11.15 -22.21 14.89
C LEU A 67 10.16 -23.12 15.63
N PHE A 68 9.07 -22.51 16.15
CA PHE A 68 7.93 -23.21 16.74
C PHE A 68 8.27 -24.22 17.84
N GLN A 69 9.28 -23.96 18.67
CA GLN A 69 9.65 -24.82 19.79
C GLN A 69 8.62 -24.77 20.93
N THR A 70 7.96 -23.65 21.08
CA THR A 70 6.91 -23.43 22.09
C THR A 70 5.74 -22.70 21.47
N PHE A 71 4.55 -22.94 22.02
CA PHE A 71 3.33 -22.26 21.58
C PHE A 71 2.67 -21.60 22.80
N SER A 72 2.74 -20.29 22.88
CA SER A 72 2.06 -19.49 23.90
C SER A 72 1.53 -18.20 23.31
N ILE A 73 0.41 -17.72 23.82
CA ILE A 73 -0.18 -16.42 23.52
C ILE A 73 0.23 -15.34 24.53
N ASP A 74 1.11 -15.66 25.48
CA ASP A 74 1.52 -14.75 26.55
C ASP A 74 2.11 -13.44 26.04
N SER A 75 2.85 -13.49 24.91
CA SER A 75 3.41 -12.29 24.28
C SER A 75 2.31 -11.31 23.81
N PHE A 76 1.20 -11.84 23.31
CA PHE A 76 0.04 -11.04 22.91
C PHE A 76 -0.68 -10.47 24.14
N ILE A 77 -0.86 -11.25 25.22
CA ILE A 77 -1.47 -10.79 26.46
C ILE A 77 -0.62 -9.68 27.08
N ARG A 78 0.70 -9.89 27.17
CA ARG A 78 1.65 -8.90 27.68
C ARG A 78 1.63 -7.60 26.88
N LEU A 79 1.53 -7.68 25.54
CA LEU A 79 1.48 -6.52 24.66
C LEU A 79 0.34 -5.54 25.04
N PHE A 80 -0.81 -6.05 25.45
CA PHE A 80 -1.95 -5.23 25.88
C PHE A 80 -1.97 -4.89 27.38
N SER A 81 -1.11 -5.55 28.17
CA SER A 81 -1.11 -5.41 29.63
C SER A 81 -0.07 -4.41 30.14
N LEU A 82 0.80 -3.88 29.28
CA LEU A 82 1.87 -2.97 29.67
C LEU A 82 1.36 -1.53 29.82
N PRO A 83 1.31 -0.96 31.05
CA PRO A 83 0.66 0.34 31.28
C PRO A 83 1.34 1.53 30.58
N GLN A 84 2.66 1.46 30.40
CA GLN A 84 3.46 2.52 29.80
C GLN A 84 3.57 2.41 28.27
N GLN A 85 3.02 1.36 27.69
CA GLN A 85 3.14 1.03 26.27
C GLN A 85 1.73 0.77 25.68
N PRO A 86 0.96 1.82 25.38
CA PRO A 86 -0.45 1.71 25.00
C PRO A 86 -0.60 1.21 23.56
N PHE A 87 -0.33 -0.07 23.32
CA PHE A 87 -0.36 -0.69 21.99
C PHE A 87 -1.69 -0.45 21.26
N ALA A 88 -2.82 -0.56 21.96
CA ALA A 88 -4.14 -0.33 21.35
C ALA A 88 -4.26 1.10 20.82
N ALA A 89 -3.73 2.10 21.53
CA ALA A 89 -3.71 3.49 21.06
C ALA A 89 -2.82 3.62 19.82
N TRP A 90 -1.62 3.04 19.82
CA TRP A 90 -0.73 3.05 18.65
C TRP A 90 -1.36 2.42 17.41
N PHE A 91 -2.09 1.31 17.60
CA PHE A 91 -2.79 0.61 16.53
C PHE A 91 -3.89 1.52 15.92
N VAL A 92 -4.73 2.12 16.76
CA VAL A 92 -5.79 3.04 16.31
C VAL A 92 -5.19 4.30 15.68
N ASN A 93 -4.16 4.88 16.29
CA ASN A 93 -3.49 6.07 15.75
C ASN A 93 -2.93 5.80 14.33
N SER A 94 -2.22 4.68 14.16
CA SER A 94 -1.68 4.31 12.85
C SER A 94 -2.77 4.07 11.82
N LEU A 95 -3.87 3.42 12.20
CA LEU A 95 -5.02 3.22 11.31
C LEU A 95 -5.63 4.56 10.89
N VAL A 96 -5.89 5.46 11.83
CA VAL A 96 -6.49 6.79 11.56
C VAL A 96 -5.56 7.63 10.70
N ILE A 97 -4.27 7.76 11.09
CA ILE A 97 -3.29 8.55 10.36
C ILE A 97 -3.08 7.96 8.97
N GLY A 98 -2.93 6.63 8.86
CA GLY A 98 -2.70 5.95 7.60
C GLY A 98 -3.88 6.09 6.63
N LEU A 99 -5.12 5.87 7.09
CA LEU A 99 -6.31 6.02 6.25
C LEU A 99 -6.56 7.49 5.86
N ALA A 100 -6.39 8.43 6.79
CA ALA A 100 -6.57 9.85 6.49
C ALA A 100 -5.53 10.35 5.48
N THR A 101 -4.27 9.95 5.64
CA THR A 101 -3.20 10.28 4.69
C THR A 101 -3.46 9.64 3.32
N ALA A 102 -3.82 8.35 3.28
CA ALA A 102 -4.11 7.67 2.02
C ALA A 102 -5.30 8.29 1.28
N ALA A 103 -6.40 8.57 1.99
CA ALA A 103 -7.58 9.22 1.42
C ALA A 103 -7.26 10.63 0.92
N GLY A 104 -6.53 11.42 1.71
CA GLY A 104 -6.09 12.75 1.32
C GLY A 104 -5.15 12.73 0.11
N THR A 105 -4.18 11.81 0.07
CA THR A 105 -3.25 11.62 -1.07
C THR A 105 -4.01 11.25 -2.34
N VAL A 106 -4.95 10.31 -2.26
CA VAL A 106 -5.78 9.91 -3.40
C VAL A 106 -6.62 11.08 -3.89
N PHE A 107 -7.27 11.78 -2.98
CA PHE A 107 -8.16 12.88 -3.32
C PHE A 107 -7.40 14.06 -3.96
N LEU A 108 -6.37 14.58 -3.27
CA LEU A 108 -5.58 15.71 -3.76
C LEU A 108 -4.80 15.35 -5.03
N GLY A 109 -4.20 14.15 -5.04
CA GLY A 109 -3.48 13.64 -6.21
C GLY A 109 -4.37 13.44 -7.43
N ALA A 110 -5.61 12.94 -7.25
CA ALA A 110 -6.56 12.79 -8.35
C ALA A 110 -7.04 14.14 -8.89
N LEU A 111 -7.30 15.13 -8.01
CA LEU A 111 -7.64 16.50 -8.43
C LEU A 111 -6.51 17.14 -9.24
N ALA A 112 -5.28 17.01 -8.74
CA ALA A 112 -4.09 17.52 -9.44
C ALA A 112 -3.90 16.81 -10.79
N ALA A 113 -3.95 15.46 -10.80
CA ALA A 113 -3.81 14.65 -12.01
C ALA A 113 -4.89 14.97 -13.05
N TYR A 114 -6.14 15.17 -12.62
CA TYR A 114 -7.23 15.59 -13.50
C TYR A 114 -6.94 16.96 -14.11
N SER A 115 -6.55 17.93 -13.29
CA SER A 115 -6.21 19.28 -13.78
C SER A 115 -5.05 19.24 -14.76
N PHE A 116 -3.99 18.51 -14.45
CA PHE A 116 -2.84 18.35 -15.34
C PHE A 116 -3.14 17.51 -16.58
N SER A 117 -4.11 16.61 -16.59
CA SER A 117 -4.43 15.80 -17.77
C SER A 117 -5.46 16.45 -18.68
N ARG A 118 -6.48 17.11 -18.13
CA ARG A 118 -7.67 17.60 -18.86
C ARG A 118 -7.72 19.10 -19.08
N MET A 119 -7.08 19.90 -18.20
CA MET A 119 -7.13 21.34 -18.31
C MET A 119 -5.92 21.89 -19.08
N ARG A 120 -6.15 22.94 -19.86
CA ARG A 120 -5.11 23.70 -20.58
C ARG A 120 -4.84 24.99 -19.80
N PHE A 121 -3.68 25.07 -19.15
CA PHE A 121 -3.25 26.27 -18.45
C PHE A 121 -1.76 26.54 -18.66
N THR A 122 -1.37 27.81 -18.56
CA THR A 122 0.03 28.23 -18.67
C THR A 122 0.83 27.66 -17.50
N GLY A 123 2.02 27.09 -17.77
CA GLY A 123 2.87 26.51 -16.74
C GLY A 123 2.59 25.03 -16.42
N ARG A 124 1.64 24.36 -17.09
CA ARG A 124 1.31 22.94 -16.86
C ARG A 124 2.53 22.03 -16.86
N ARG A 125 3.41 22.13 -17.87
CA ARG A 125 4.64 21.29 -17.96
C ARG A 125 5.60 21.62 -16.84
N PHE A 126 5.80 22.89 -16.54
CA PHE A 126 6.65 23.33 -15.44
C PHE A 126 6.13 22.83 -14.09
N GLY A 127 4.83 22.94 -13.84
CA GLY A 127 4.21 22.42 -12.61
C GLY A 127 4.41 20.91 -12.41
N LEU A 128 4.21 20.10 -13.46
CA LEU A 128 4.49 18.65 -13.38
C LEU A 128 5.96 18.35 -13.12
N LEU A 129 6.89 19.05 -13.77
CA LEU A 129 8.32 18.90 -13.54
C LEU A 129 8.71 19.35 -12.12
N SER A 130 8.15 20.46 -11.64
CA SER A 130 8.41 20.95 -10.28
C SER A 130 7.98 19.95 -9.22
N LEU A 131 6.83 19.28 -9.39
CA LEU A 131 6.41 18.21 -8.48
C LEU A 131 7.43 17.07 -8.40
N LEU A 132 8.06 16.70 -9.51
CA LEU A 132 9.11 15.68 -9.52
C LEU A 132 10.42 16.20 -8.93
N LEU A 133 10.83 17.42 -9.28
CA LEU A 133 12.07 18.02 -8.78
C LEU A 133 12.08 18.19 -7.26
N VAL A 134 10.96 18.61 -6.67
CA VAL A 134 10.81 18.73 -5.22
C VAL A 134 11.01 17.38 -4.52
N GLN A 135 10.59 16.27 -5.14
CA GLN A 135 10.79 14.92 -4.60
C GLN A 135 12.24 14.44 -4.64
N MET A 136 13.10 15.07 -5.44
CA MET A 136 14.53 14.75 -5.47
C MET A 136 15.29 15.33 -4.27
N PHE A 137 14.67 16.25 -3.53
CA PHE A 137 15.27 16.79 -2.31
C PHE A 137 15.32 15.71 -1.22
N PRO A 138 16.48 15.48 -0.58
CA PRO A 138 16.61 14.46 0.46
C PRO A 138 15.69 14.77 1.65
N GLN A 139 14.67 13.96 1.86
CA GLN A 139 13.70 14.17 2.96
C GLN A 139 14.36 14.22 4.34
N LEU A 140 15.46 13.49 4.54
CA LEU A 140 16.23 13.50 5.79
C LEU A 140 16.73 14.89 6.17
N LEU A 141 17.08 15.70 5.18
CA LEU A 141 17.54 17.08 5.42
C LEU A 141 16.40 18.03 5.83
N ALA A 142 15.17 17.67 5.49
CA ALA A 142 13.99 18.48 5.82
C ALA A 142 13.49 18.29 7.26
N PHE A 143 13.91 17.24 7.97
CA PHE A 143 13.34 16.92 9.29
C PHE A 143 13.48 18.03 10.31
N VAL A 144 14.64 18.69 10.39
CA VAL A 144 14.86 19.79 11.31
C VAL A 144 13.96 20.97 10.97
N ALA A 145 13.84 21.29 9.68
CA ALA A 145 12.97 22.36 9.22
C ALA A 145 11.48 22.06 9.48
N ILE A 146 11.05 20.80 9.25
CA ILE A 146 9.69 20.34 9.53
C ILE A 146 9.40 20.42 11.03
N PHE A 147 10.34 19.98 11.88
CA PHE A 147 10.20 20.07 13.34
C PHE A 147 10.02 21.52 13.79
N LEU A 148 10.91 22.43 13.36
CA LEU A 148 10.82 23.85 13.69
C LEU A 148 9.53 24.49 13.18
N LEU A 149 9.10 24.12 11.97
CA LEU A 149 7.83 24.57 11.42
C LEU A 149 6.65 24.09 12.26
N MET A 150 6.62 22.81 12.63
CA MET A 150 5.54 22.24 13.45
C MET A 150 5.50 22.83 14.85
N THR A 151 6.66 23.17 15.44
CA THR A 151 6.75 23.88 16.71
C THR A 151 6.15 25.28 16.60
N THR A 152 6.55 26.05 15.57
CA THR A 152 6.02 27.38 15.33
C THR A 152 4.50 27.37 15.05
N ILE A 153 4.03 26.37 14.32
CA ILE A 153 2.57 26.17 14.09
C ILE A 153 1.87 25.87 15.41
N ALA A 154 2.47 25.08 16.30
CA ALA A 154 1.87 24.73 17.59
C ALA A 154 1.67 25.95 18.49
N ASP A 155 2.55 26.97 18.42
CA ASP A 155 2.44 28.20 19.16
C ASP A 155 1.20 29.01 18.74
N VAL A 156 0.80 28.95 17.48
CA VAL A 156 -0.34 29.70 16.93
C VAL A 156 -1.59 28.87 16.83
N PHE A 157 -1.43 27.61 16.39
CA PHE A 157 -2.51 26.64 16.14
C PHE A 157 -2.19 25.30 16.82
N PRO A 158 -2.36 25.16 18.14
CA PRO A 158 -1.99 23.95 18.88
C PRO A 158 -2.64 22.65 18.35
N ALA A 159 -3.81 22.75 17.71
CA ALA A 159 -4.55 21.59 17.21
C ALA A 159 -3.91 20.92 15.98
N ILE A 160 -3.03 21.62 15.25
CA ILE A 160 -2.43 21.15 13.99
C ILE A 160 -0.89 21.21 13.99
N GLY A 161 -0.28 21.59 15.11
CA GLY A 161 1.17 21.69 15.27
C GLY A 161 1.83 20.40 15.75
N LEU A 162 2.96 20.58 16.41
CA LEU A 162 3.74 19.50 17.01
C LEU A 162 2.88 18.69 18.00
N ASN A 163 3.17 17.39 18.09
CA ASN A 163 2.47 16.43 18.95
C ASN A 163 0.97 16.28 18.65
N THR A 164 0.57 16.43 17.38
CA THR A 164 -0.80 16.21 16.91
C THR A 164 -0.84 15.28 15.71
N GLN A 165 -1.85 14.40 15.66
CA GLN A 165 -2.05 13.50 14.52
C GLN A 165 -2.37 14.29 13.24
N ILE A 166 -3.12 15.37 13.33
CA ILE A 166 -3.46 16.23 12.19
C ILE A 166 -2.18 16.87 11.63
N GLY A 167 -1.28 17.37 12.50
CA GLY A 167 0.02 17.90 12.08
C GLY A 167 0.82 16.86 11.28
N LEU A 168 0.92 15.63 11.77
CA LEU A 168 1.60 14.55 11.05
C LEU A 168 0.95 14.23 9.71
N ILE A 169 -0.38 14.15 9.65
CA ILE A 169 -1.12 13.94 8.40
C ILE A 169 -0.83 15.05 7.39
N MET A 170 -0.82 16.32 7.81
CA MET A 170 -0.51 17.44 6.93
C MET A 170 0.90 17.37 6.35
N VAL A 171 1.89 16.97 7.16
CA VAL A 171 3.27 16.77 6.71
C VAL A 171 3.33 15.64 5.66
N TYR A 172 2.67 14.52 5.92
CA TYR A 172 2.61 13.40 4.96
C TYR A 172 1.92 13.80 3.66
N LEU A 173 0.82 14.54 3.71
CA LEU A 173 0.11 15.03 2.51
C LEU A 173 0.99 15.96 1.68
N GLY A 174 1.79 16.82 2.31
CA GLY A 174 2.76 17.69 1.62
C GLY A 174 3.78 16.88 0.81
N GLY A 175 4.29 15.77 1.36
CA GLY A 175 5.23 14.89 0.69
C GLY A 175 4.59 14.01 -0.40
N ALA A 176 3.32 13.66 -0.24
CA ALA A 176 2.65 12.67 -1.09
C ALA A 176 2.27 13.17 -2.49
N LEU A 177 2.18 14.48 -2.69
CA LEU A 177 1.66 15.05 -3.94
C LEU A 177 2.58 14.86 -5.16
N GLY A 178 3.87 14.65 -4.99
CA GLY A 178 4.82 14.57 -6.10
C GLY A 178 4.63 13.33 -6.98
N VAL A 179 5.22 12.20 -6.57
CA VAL A 179 5.23 10.94 -7.35
C VAL A 179 3.82 10.41 -7.56
N ASN A 180 2.95 10.48 -6.54
CA ASN A 180 1.60 9.95 -6.62
C ASN A 180 0.75 10.70 -7.65
N THR A 181 0.85 12.03 -7.72
CA THR A 181 0.18 12.83 -8.75
C THR A 181 0.68 12.47 -10.14
N TYR A 182 1.98 12.25 -10.31
CA TYR A 182 2.57 11.89 -11.59
C TYR A 182 2.11 10.51 -12.06
N LEU A 183 2.06 9.52 -11.16
CA LEU A 183 1.52 8.19 -11.46
C LEU A 183 0.05 8.27 -11.90
N MET A 184 -0.76 9.00 -11.15
CA MET A 184 -2.16 9.21 -11.50
C MET A 184 -2.31 9.96 -12.82
N TYR A 185 -1.53 11.01 -13.06
CA TYR A 185 -1.52 11.77 -14.33
C TYR A 185 -1.24 10.87 -15.52
N GLY A 186 -0.26 9.96 -15.42
CA GLY A 186 0.02 8.98 -16.47
C GLY A 186 -1.21 8.13 -16.79
N PHE A 187 -1.90 7.63 -15.76
CA PHE A 187 -3.07 6.79 -15.93
C PHE A 187 -4.29 7.56 -16.42
N PHE A 188 -4.51 8.79 -15.98
CA PHE A 188 -5.58 9.66 -16.46
C PHE A 188 -5.48 9.94 -17.97
N ASN A 189 -4.26 10.00 -18.49
CA ASN A 189 -4.04 10.18 -19.94
C ASN A 189 -4.39 8.93 -20.77
N THR A 190 -4.53 7.76 -20.18
CA THR A 190 -4.98 6.55 -20.90
C THR A 190 -6.48 6.55 -21.15
N VAL A 191 -7.25 7.36 -20.41
CA VAL A 191 -8.69 7.53 -20.61
C VAL A 191 -8.92 8.46 -21.81
N PRO A 192 -9.65 8.02 -22.86
CA PRO A 192 -9.91 8.83 -24.06
C PRO A 192 -10.61 10.16 -23.74
N ALA A 193 -10.13 11.25 -24.31
CA ALA A 193 -10.73 12.59 -24.12
C ALA A 193 -12.15 12.70 -24.67
N SER A 194 -12.51 11.85 -25.65
CA SER A 194 -13.86 11.78 -26.23
C SER A 194 -14.94 11.49 -25.18
N ILE A 195 -14.60 10.81 -24.07
CA ILE A 195 -15.54 10.58 -22.97
C ILE A 195 -15.90 11.90 -22.28
N ASP A 196 -14.90 12.76 -22.04
CA ASP A 196 -15.12 14.09 -21.46
C ASP A 196 -15.92 15.00 -22.43
N GLU A 197 -15.63 14.89 -23.74
CA GLU A 197 -16.30 15.67 -24.79
C GLU A 197 -17.78 15.28 -24.92
N ALA A 198 -18.08 13.98 -24.95
CA ALA A 198 -19.46 13.48 -24.98
C ALA A 198 -20.24 13.94 -23.74
N ALA A 199 -19.65 13.81 -22.54
CA ALA A 199 -20.30 14.26 -21.31
C ALA A 199 -20.56 15.79 -21.29
N LYS A 200 -19.68 16.60 -21.91
CA LYS A 200 -19.90 18.04 -22.07
C LYS A 200 -21.04 18.36 -23.02
N ILE A 201 -21.21 17.59 -24.11
CA ILE A 201 -22.35 17.72 -25.02
C ILE A 201 -23.66 17.45 -24.30
N ASP A 202 -23.65 16.47 -23.34
CA ASP A 202 -24.77 16.17 -22.45
C ASP A 202 -24.96 17.23 -21.33
N GLY A 203 -24.22 18.32 -21.34
CA GLY A 203 -24.32 19.43 -20.38
C GLY A 203 -23.63 19.17 -19.03
N ALA A 204 -22.78 18.14 -18.90
CA ALA A 204 -22.07 17.90 -17.68
C ALA A 204 -20.91 18.89 -17.47
N GLY A 205 -20.88 19.56 -16.32
CA GLY A 205 -19.74 20.39 -15.88
C GLY A 205 -18.54 19.58 -15.45
N HIS A 206 -17.37 20.21 -15.36
CA HIS A 206 -16.10 19.54 -14.99
C HIS A 206 -16.15 18.74 -13.69
N ALA A 207 -16.79 19.27 -12.64
CA ALA A 207 -16.93 18.56 -11.37
C ALA A 207 -17.75 17.28 -11.54
N ARG A 208 -18.88 17.34 -12.27
CA ARG A 208 -19.70 16.15 -12.53
C ARG A 208 -18.91 15.10 -13.32
N ILE A 209 -18.21 15.50 -14.38
CA ILE A 209 -17.35 14.59 -15.17
C ILE A 209 -16.31 13.94 -14.28
N PHE A 210 -15.60 14.71 -13.44
CA PHE A 210 -14.58 14.20 -12.54
C PHE A 210 -15.14 13.16 -11.55
N PHE A 211 -16.16 13.53 -10.76
CA PHE A 211 -16.65 12.68 -9.68
C PHE A 211 -17.48 11.47 -10.16
N THR A 212 -18.23 11.60 -11.25
CA THR A 212 -19.17 10.54 -11.67
C THR A 212 -18.62 9.63 -12.75
N ILE A 213 -17.70 10.13 -13.60
CA ILE A 213 -17.19 9.39 -14.75
C ILE A 213 -15.72 9.04 -14.55
N ILE A 214 -14.85 10.04 -14.44
CA ILE A 214 -13.41 9.84 -14.48
C ILE A 214 -12.91 9.04 -13.27
N LEU A 215 -13.31 9.40 -12.05
CA LEU A 215 -12.87 8.65 -10.85
C LEU A 215 -13.23 7.16 -10.91
N ARG A 216 -14.35 6.80 -11.54
CA ARG A 216 -14.73 5.38 -11.71
C ARG A 216 -13.82 4.67 -12.72
N LEU A 217 -13.46 5.33 -13.81
CA LEU A 217 -12.60 4.75 -14.83
C LEU A 217 -11.16 4.58 -14.36
N VAL A 218 -10.70 5.49 -13.51
CA VAL A 218 -9.33 5.45 -12.95
C VAL A 218 -9.26 4.77 -11.56
N ALA A 219 -10.35 4.18 -11.08
CA ALA A 219 -10.40 3.51 -9.78
C ALA A 219 -9.24 2.54 -9.50
N PRO A 220 -8.74 1.77 -10.51
CA PRO A 220 -7.59 0.90 -10.28
C PRO A 220 -6.34 1.63 -9.80
N ILE A 221 -5.96 2.74 -10.44
CA ILE A 221 -4.78 3.50 -10.03
C ILE A 221 -5.01 4.20 -8.68
N LEU A 222 -6.23 4.65 -8.39
CA LEU A 222 -6.57 5.25 -7.10
C LEU A 222 -6.39 4.24 -5.96
N ALA A 223 -6.82 2.99 -6.18
CA ALA A 223 -6.63 1.90 -5.21
C ALA A 223 -5.15 1.59 -4.97
N VAL A 224 -4.33 1.56 -6.03
CA VAL A 224 -2.88 1.34 -5.93
C VAL A 224 -2.22 2.47 -5.14
N VAL A 225 -2.49 3.73 -5.50
CA VAL A 225 -1.89 4.89 -4.82
C VAL A 225 -2.34 4.97 -3.37
N GLY A 226 -3.63 4.71 -3.09
CA GLY A 226 -4.14 4.67 -1.73
C GLY A 226 -3.45 3.61 -0.88
N LEU A 227 -3.27 2.40 -1.41
CA LEU A 227 -2.57 1.32 -0.72
C LEU A 227 -1.10 1.66 -0.48
N LEU A 228 -0.39 2.16 -1.50
CA LEU A 228 1.02 2.55 -1.37
C LEU A 228 1.20 3.68 -0.35
N SER A 229 0.33 4.69 -0.36
CA SER A 229 0.36 5.80 0.60
C SER A 229 0.09 5.30 2.02
N PHE A 230 -0.89 4.40 2.21
CA PHE A 230 -1.16 3.77 3.51
C PHE A 230 0.05 2.99 4.03
N ILE A 231 0.66 2.13 3.19
CA ILE A 231 1.83 1.33 3.57
C ILE A 231 3.02 2.26 3.90
N ALA A 232 3.25 3.30 3.11
CA ALA A 232 4.32 4.27 3.37
C ALA A 232 4.14 4.95 4.73
N THR A 233 2.91 5.40 5.05
CA THR A 233 2.58 6.02 6.34
C THR A 233 2.74 5.04 7.51
N MET A 234 2.32 3.78 7.34
CA MET A 234 2.47 2.74 8.37
C MET A 234 3.92 2.40 8.69
N ASN A 235 4.81 2.50 7.70
CA ASN A 235 6.23 2.18 7.84
C ASN A 235 7.08 3.39 8.25
N ASP A 236 6.52 4.60 8.25
CA ASP A 236 7.28 5.77 8.65
C ASP A 236 7.52 5.77 10.16
N PHE A 237 8.79 5.73 10.51
CA PHE A 237 9.27 5.85 11.88
C PHE A 237 9.80 7.26 12.16
N VAL A 238 10.54 7.83 11.21
CA VAL A 238 11.39 8.98 11.47
C VAL A 238 10.57 10.26 11.68
N LEU A 239 9.70 10.60 10.73
CA LEU A 239 8.83 11.78 10.87
C LEU A 239 7.85 11.61 12.03
N ALA A 240 7.27 10.40 12.17
CA ALA A 240 6.35 10.10 13.26
C ALA A 240 7.02 10.27 14.64
N SER A 241 8.26 9.80 14.81
CA SER A 241 8.98 9.90 16.09
C SER A 241 9.36 11.34 16.46
N VAL A 242 9.61 12.18 15.45
CA VAL A 242 9.95 13.60 15.64
C VAL A 242 8.70 14.42 15.96
N ILE A 243 7.57 14.12 15.33
CA ILE A 243 6.34 14.92 15.47
C ILE A 243 5.48 14.46 16.65
N LEU A 244 5.36 13.15 16.90
CA LEU A 244 4.52 12.59 17.97
C LEU A 244 5.36 12.16 19.15
N VAL A 245 5.56 13.06 20.09
CA VAL A 245 6.40 12.86 21.29
C VAL A 245 5.64 12.13 22.39
N ASP A 246 4.34 12.41 22.57
CA ASP A 246 3.50 11.77 23.58
C ASP A 246 3.29 10.27 23.25
N PRO A 247 3.66 9.34 24.18
CA PRO A 247 3.48 7.91 23.96
C PRO A 247 2.05 7.51 23.57
N ALA A 248 1.03 8.15 24.10
CA ALA A 248 -0.37 7.84 23.77
C ALA A 248 -0.77 8.25 22.35
N LYS A 249 -0.01 9.15 21.71
CA LYS A 249 -0.29 9.65 20.35
C LYS A 249 0.57 8.99 19.27
N GLN A 250 1.60 8.25 19.67
CA GLN A 250 2.55 7.62 18.74
C GLN A 250 1.89 6.65 17.77
N THR A 251 2.58 6.41 16.66
CA THR A 251 2.22 5.36 15.68
C THR A 251 2.75 4.01 16.11
N LEU A 252 2.26 2.94 15.48
CA LEU A 252 2.76 1.57 15.69
C LEU A 252 4.26 1.46 15.45
N ALA A 253 4.78 2.08 14.38
CA ALA A 253 6.20 2.03 14.06
C ALA A 253 7.05 2.60 15.20
N VAL A 254 6.66 3.73 15.76
CA VAL A 254 7.37 4.38 16.88
C VAL A 254 7.18 3.60 18.17
N GLY A 255 5.95 3.19 18.48
CA GLY A 255 5.66 2.45 19.70
C GLY A 255 6.34 1.09 19.75
N LEU A 256 6.31 0.31 18.66
CA LEU A 256 6.96 -0.99 18.59
C LEU A 256 8.48 -0.90 18.73
N TYR A 257 9.09 0.17 18.25
CA TYR A 257 10.54 0.37 18.41
C TYR A 257 10.97 0.41 19.89
N GLN A 258 10.11 0.84 20.79
CA GLN A 258 10.42 0.88 22.23
C GLN A 258 10.70 -0.52 22.81
N PHE A 259 10.14 -1.59 22.24
CA PHE A 259 10.40 -2.97 22.70
C PHE A 259 11.79 -3.50 22.33
N VAL A 260 12.41 -2.94 21.29
CA VAL A 260 13.73 -3.39 20.78
C VAL A 260 14.85 -2.40 21.03
N SER A 261 14.55 -1.17 21.43
CA SER A 261 15.55 -0.13 21.72
C SER A 261 16.27 -0.32 23.07
N GLN A 262 15.79 -1.22 23.93
CA GLN A 262 16.45 -1.57 25.19
C GLN A 262 17.67 -2.46 24.92
N GLU A 263 18.77 -2.23 25.63
CA GLU A 263 20.08 -2.89 25.41
C GLU A 263 20.04 -4.43 25.35
N THR A 264 19.04 -5.06 25.95
CA THR A 264 18.94 -6.52 26.03
C THR A 264 17.91 -7.14 25.06
N ALA A 265 17.12 -6.33 24.34
CA ALA A 265 16.00 -6.80 23.51
C ALA A 265 15.15 -7.90 24.21
N THR A 266 14.93 -7.74 25.52
CA THR A 266 14.24 -8.73 26.37
C THR A 266 12.77 -8.91 26.00
N ASN A 267 12.21 -7.97 25.26
CA ASN A 267 10.81 -7.98 24.84
C ASN A 267 10.64 -8.34 23.34
N TRP A 268 11.60 -9.12 22.78
CA TRP A 268 11.57 -9.50 21.36
C TRP A 268 10.27 -10.22 20.96
N SER A 269 9.78 -11.13 21.80
CA SER A 269 8.52 -11.85 21.52
C SER A 269 7.30 -10.92 21.55
N VAL A 270 7.29 -9.92 22.44
CA VAL A 270 6.23 -8.90 22.51
C VAL A 270 6.27 -7.99 21.28
N PHE A 271 7.46 -7.58 20.86
CA PHE A 271 7.67 -6.86 19.60
C PHE A 271 7.14 -7.67 18.41
N ALA A 272 7.51 -8.95 18.32
CA ALA A 272 7.05 -9.84 17.25
C ALA A 272 5.52 -10.01 17.25
N ALA A 273 4.89 -10.13 18.42
CA ALA A 273 3.43 -10.17 18.54
C ALA A 273 2.79 -8.87 18.02
N GLY A 274 3.36 -7.73 18.39
CA GLY A 274 2.93 -6.42 17.87
C GLY A 274 3.10 -6.30 16.36
N ALA A 275 4.22 -6.77 15.80
CA ALA A 275 4.49 -6.76 14.38
C ALA A 275 3.49 -7.64 13.58
N VAL A 276 3.14 -8.83 14.12
CA VAL A 276 2.10 -9.71 13.53
C VAL A 276 0.76 -8.98 13.46
N LEU A 277 0.34 -8.32 14.55
CA LEU A 277 -0.91 -7.55 14.57
C LEU A 277 -0.84 -6.33 13.64
N ALA A 278 0.30 -5.62 13.61
CA ALA A 278 0.50 -4.48 12.72
C ALA A 278 0.36 -4.86 11.24
N ALA A 279 0.83 -6.06 10.86
CA ALA A 279 0.73 -6.56 9.49
C ALA A 279 -0.74 -6.78 9.03
N ILE A 280 -1.67 -6.95 9.95
CA ILE A 280 -3.10 -7.11 9.64
C ILE A 280 -3.66 -5.87 8.94
N LEU A 281 -3.21 -4.67 9.30
CA LEU A 281 -3.73 -3.42 8.75
C LEU A 281 -3.49 -3.30 7.23
N PRO A 282 -2.24 -3.35 6.73
CA PRO A 282 -1.99 -3.28 5.30
C PRO A 282 -2.54 -4.49 4.55
N MET A 283 -2.55 -5.68 5.17
CA MET A 283 -3.12 -6.88 4.57
C MET A 283 -4.64 -6.76 4.38
N ALA A 284 -5.37 -6.29 5.38
CA ALA A 284 -6.81 -6.08 5.28
C ALA A 284 -7.15 -5.04 4.20
N LEU A 285 -6.40 -3.93 4.15
CA LEU A 285 -6.59 -2.92 3.13
C LEU A 285 -6.29 -3.48 1.72
N PHE A 286 -5.21 -4.26 1.57
CA PHE A 286 -4.89 -4.92 0.31
C PHE A 286 -6.02 -5.85 -0.13
N LEU A 287 -6.51 -6.72 0.76
CA LEU A 287 -7.61 -7.65 0.45
C LEU A 287 -8.90 -6.91 0.06
N ALA A 288 -9.18 -5.76 0.67
CA ALA A 288 -10.32 -4.93 0.30
C ALA A 288 -10.16 -4.30 -1.10
N LEU A 289 -8.94 -3.88 -1.46
CA LEU A 289 -8.65 -3.17 -2.69
C LEU A 289 -8.23 -4.09 -3.85
N GLN A 290 -7.84 -5.36 -3.62
CA GLN A 290 -7.27 -6.26 -4.63
C GLN A 290 -8.13 -6.41 -5.89
N ARG A 291 -9.47 -6.40 -5.75
CA ARG A 291 -10.38 -6.49 -6.90
C ARG A 291 -10.23 -5.35 -7.90
N TYR A 292 -9.92 -4.15 -7.40
CA TYR A 292 -9.69 -2.97 -8.25
C TYR A 292 -8.30 -3.01 -8.88
N ILE A 293 -7.29 -3.47 -8.13
CA ILE A 293 -5.90 -3.56 -8.57
C ILE A 293 -5.77 -4.60 -9.70
N VAL A 294 -6.30 -5.81 -9.49
CA VAL A 294 -6.21 -6.91 -10.49
C VAL A 294 -7.02 -6.59 -11.74
N GLY A 295 -8.23 -6.03 -11.60
CA GLY A 295 -9.06 -5.65 -12.73
C GLY A 295 -8.42 -4.61 -13.65
N GLY A 296 -7.65 -3.66 -13.10
CA GLY A 296 -6.95 -2.64 -13.88
C GLY A 296 -5.74 -3.17 -14.65
N LEU A 297 -5.01 -4.13 -14.08
CA LEU A 297 -3.84 -4.74 -14.73
C LEU A 297 -4.24 -5.65 -15.92
N THR A 298 -5.39 -6.31 -15.83
CA THR A 298 -5.86 -7.20 -16.90
C THR A 298 -6.55 -6.47 -18.05
N ALA A 299 -7.20 -5.35 -17.79
CA ALA A 299 -7.85 -4.54 -18.84
C ALA A 299 -6.85 -3.94 -19.86
N GLY A 300 -5.58 -3.74 -19.48
CA GLY A 300 -4.51 -3.27 -20.35
C GLY A 300 -3.79 -4.36 -21.17
N SER A 301 -4.01 -5.63 -20.86
CA SER A 301 -3.28 -6.78 -21.48
C SER A 301 -4.06 -7.46 -22.60
N VAL A 302 -5.30 -7.07 -22.87
CA VAL A 302 -6.11 -7.59 -23.99
C VAL A 302 -6.08 -6.53 -25.10
N LYS A 303 -5.06 -6.62 -25.95
CA LYS A 303 -5.00 -6.01 -27.28
C LYS A 303 -5.01 -7.11 -28.31
#